data_81be19e808d4df8d27fbd9ec34f19dfe
#
_entry.id   81be19e808d4df8d27fbd9ec34f19dfe
#
_cell.length_a   1.000
_cell.length_b   1.000
_cell.length_c   1.000
_cell.angle_alpha   90.00
_cell.angle_beta   90.00
_cell.angle_gamma   90.00
#
_symmetry.space_group_name_H-M   'P 1'
#
loop_
_entity.id
_entity.type
_entity.pdbx_description
1 polymer ?
#
loop_
_entity_poly.entity_id
_entity_poly.type
_entity_poly.pdbx_seq_one_letter_code
_entity_poly.pdbx_strand_id
1 'polypeptide(L)'
;MTDQLRRQFLVGAAASAAALGVSAASAATFGNPDAPPEGRINAKNPTALSEPGPQNPALAGQFPSFQDPPATDINGMPLFWASFNNAHKRYQSGGWAREVTQADFAISEDIAGVNMRLGANGIRELHWHQQAEWAIMTDGNCRITVLDELGRPEVADVKTGDLWYFPPGLPHSLQGLGPDGAEFVLAFDNGRATEFNTLMLTDWLAHTPPDVLAASFGVPADAFKNIPLDNLWIFQGEDPGPLAAAQRAVQSPAGAPGGTARQ
;
A
#
# COMPACT_ATOMS: atom_id res chain seq x y z
N MET A 1 -30.10 -40.35 28.95
CA MET A 1 -30.68 -39.34 28.07
C MET A 1 -31.61 -40.05 27.10
N THR A 2 -32.89 -39.85 27.21
CA THR A 2 -33.89 -40.53 26.40
C THR A 2 -33.94 -39.96 24.98
N ASP A 3 -34.28 -40.79 24.03
CA ASP A 3 -34.36 -40.47 22.58
C ASP A 3 -35.27 -39.24 22.31
N GLN A 4 -36.19 -38.95 23.19
CA GLN A 4 -37.10 -37.80 23.14
C GLN A 4 -36.37 -36.45 23.37
N LEU A 5 -35.36 -36.43 24.21
CA LEU A 5 -34.51 -35.23 24.44
C LEU A 5 -33.59 -34.92 23.25
N ARG A 6 -33.12 -35.96 22.57
CA ARG A 6 -32.33 -35.79 21.32
C ARG A 6 -33.18 -35.22 20.19
N ARG A 7 -34.44 -35.65 20.07
CA ARG A 7 -35.34 -35.13 19.04
C ARG A 7 -35.72 -33.66 19.29
N GLN A 8 -35.91 -33.29 20.56
CA GLN A 8 -36.20 -31.88 20.89
C GLN A 8 -35.02 -30.97 20.67
N PHE A 9 -33.77 -31.46 20.88
CA PHE A 9 -32.57 -30.69 20.61
C PHE A 9 -32.36 -30.46 19.10
N LEU A 10 -32.62 -31.48 18.28
CA LEU A 10 -32.52 -31.37 16.83
C LEU A 10 -33.62 -30.48 16.22
N VAL A 11 -34.83 -30.49 16.77
CA VAL A 11 -35.89 -29.60 16.31
C VAL A 11 -35.63 -28.16 16.75
N GLY A 12 -35.09 -27.94 17.94
CA GLY A 12 -34.67 -26.61 18.41
C GLY A 12 -33.54 -26.01 17.58
N ALA A 13 -32.57 -26.82 17.18
CA ALA A 13 -31.47 -26.38 16.31
C ALA A 13 -31.94 -26.04 14.88
N ALA A 14 -32.90 -26.79 14.35
CA ALA A 14 -33.49 -26.52 13.03
C ALA A 14 -34.37 -25.25 13.04
N ALA A 15 -35.08 -24.97 14.13
CA ALA A 15 -35.91 -23.78 14.28
C ALA A 15 -35.06 -22.52 14.49
N SER A 16 -33.89 -22.64 15.15
CA SER A 16 -32.94 -21.53 15.33
C SER A 16 -32.24 -21.18 14.03
N ALA A 17 -31.95 -22.15 13.16
CA ALA A 17 -31.37 -21.91 11.83
C ALA A 17 -32.37 -21.24 10.88
N ALA A 18 -33.67 -21.45 11.05
CA ALA A 18 -34.71 -20.82 10.24
C ALA A 18 -35.01 -19.36 10.67
N ALA A 19 -34.69 -19.00 11.93
CA ALA A 19 -34.88 -17.64 12.45
C ALA A 19 -33.69 -16.71 12.18
N LEU A 20 -32.53 -17.25 11.89
CA LEU A 20 -31.41 -16.53 11.32
C LEU A 20 -31.56 -16.55 9.80
N GLY A 21 -32.55 -15.84 9.30
CA GLY A 21 -32.72 -15.53 7.89
C GLY A 21 -31.59 -14.65 7.37
N VAL A 22 -30.40 -15.16 7.40
CA VAL A 22 -29.32 -14.69 6.51
C VAL A 22 -29.76 -15.19 5.14
N SER A 23 -30.49 -14.34 4.41
CA SER A 23 -30.86 -14.69 3.05
C SER A 23 -29.58 -15.03 2.31
N ALA A 24 -29.56 -16.19 1.67
CA ALA A 24 -28.49 -16.57 0.76
C ALA A 24 -28.26 -15.54 -0.38
N ALA A 25 -29.16 -14.57 -0.51
CA ALA A 25 -29.05 -13.43 -1.40
C ALA A 25 -28.01 -12.38 -0.96
N SER A 26 -27.66 -12.30 0.36
CA SER A 26 -26.62 -11.38 0.81
C SER A 26 -25.21 -11.88 0.51
N ALA A 27 -25.02 -13.16 0.31
CA ALA A 27 -23.70 -13.71 -0.06
C ALA A 27 -23.37 -13.51 -1.56
N ALA A 28 -24.37 -13.16 -2.37
CA ALA A 28 -24.20 -12.99 -3.82
C ALA A 28 -23.96 -11.52 -4.23
N THR A 29 -23.99 -10.57 -3.30
CA THR A 29 -23.70 -9.17 -3.55
C THR A 29 -22.31 -8.76 -3.07
N PHE A 30 -21.35 -9.63 -3.23
CA PHE A 30 -19.95 -9.19 -3.27
C PHE A 30 -19.73 -8.60 -4.67
N GLY A 31 -19.83 -7.30 -4.73
CA GLY A 31 -19.66 -6.52 -5.92
C GLY A 31 -20.96 -5.83 -6.32
N ASN A 32 -20.97 -4.51 -6.24
CA ASN A 32 -21.88 -3.72 -7.04
C ASN A 32 -21.62 -4.16 -8.50
N PRO A 33 -22.63 -4.66 -9.26
CA PRO A 33 -22.43 -5.06 -10.64
C PRO A 33 -21.93 -3.92 -11.54
N ASP A 34 -22.09 -2.67 -11.09
CA ASP A 34 -21.57 -1.47 -11.73
C ASP A 34 -20.20 -1.03 -11.16
N ALA A 35 -19.70 -1.71 -10.13
CA ALA A 35 -18.37 -1.46 -9.63
C ALA A 35 -17.33 -2.03 -10.61
N PRO A 36 -16.22 -1.33 -10.83
CA PRO A 36 -15.11 -1.91 -11.56
C PRO A 36 -14.69 -3.23 -10.91
N PRO A 37 -14.14 -4.18 -11.69
CA PRO A 37 -13.67 -5.46 -11.15
C PRO A 37 -12.93 -5.24 -9.83
N GLU A 38 -13.26 -6.04 -8.84
CA GLU A 38 -12.68 -5.90 -7.49
C GLU A 38 -11.17 -5.71 -7.59
N GLY A 39 -10.68 -4.68 -6.92
CA GLY A 39 -9.27 -4.38 -6.91
C GLY A 39 -8.81 -3.37 -7.96
N ARG A 40 -9.60 -2.96 -8.94
CA ARG A 40 -9.19 -1.94 -9.92
C ARG A 40 -9.62 -0.54 -9.52
N ILE A 41 -8.67 0.37 -9.56
CA ILE A 41 -8.98 1.80 -9.50
C ILE A 41 -9.37 2.25 -10.90
N ASN A 42 -10.59 2.71 -11.07
CA ASN A 42 -11.05 3.26 -12.34
C ASN A 42 -10.85 4.78 -12.33
N ALA A 43 -9.97 5.28 -13.18
CA ALA A 43 -9.70 6.72 -13.31
C ALA A 43 -10.96 7.55 -13.68
N LYS A 44 -11.98 6.89 -14.24
CA LYS A 44 -13.27 7.52 -14.55
C LYS A 44 -14.22 7.58 -13.35
N ASN A 45 -13.90 6.90 -12.27
CA ASN A 45 -14.66 6.91 -11.02
C ASN A 45 -13.76 7.31 -9.85
N PRO A 46 -13.68 8.61 -9.51
CA PRO A 46 -12.84 9.09 -8.42
C PRO A 46 -13.15 8.46 -7.06
N THR A 47 -14.38 7.97 -6.84
CA THR A 47 -14.75 7.30 -5.60
C THR A 47 -14.10 5.92 -5.47
N ALA A 48 -13.69 5.31 -6.57
CA ALA A 48 -12.95 4.06 -6.55
C ALA A 48 -11.54 4.22 -5.94
N LEU A 49 -10.98 5.42 -5.94
CA LEU A 49 -9.70 5.71 -5.28
C LEU A 49 -9.78 5.58 -3.75
N SER A 50 -10.95 5.87 -3.19
CA SER A 50 -11.21 5.73 -1.76
C SER A 50 -11.82 4.38 -1.39
N GLU A 51 -12.10 3.52 -2.38
CA GLU A 51 -12.64 2.19 -2.16
C GLU A 51 -11.67 1.35 -1.32
N PRO A 52 -12.13 0.76 -0.20
CA PRO A 52 -11.26 -0.06 0.65
C PRO A 52 -10.69 -1.31 -0.04
N GLY A 53 -11.05 -1.55 -1.29
CA GLY A 53 -10.79 -2.81 -1.96
C GLY A 53 -11.57 -3.94 -1.29
N PRO A 54 -11.46 -5.16 -1.78
CA PRO A 54 -12.28 -6.25 -1.30
C PRO A 54 -12.09 -6.43 0.22
N GLN A 55 -13.17 -6.22 0.96
CA GLN A 55 -13.31 -6.61 2.35
C GLN A 55 -14.36 -7.71 2.39
N ASN A 56 -14.19 -8.64 3.31
CA ASN A 56 -15.20 -9.63 3.59
C ASN A 56 -15.86 -9.34 4.95
N PRO A 57 -16.88 -8.46 5.01
CA PRO A 57 -17.53 -8.13 6.27
C PRO A 57 -18.19 -9.35 6.95
N ALA A 58 -18.63 -10.32 6.15
CA ALA A 58 -19.21 -11.56 6.69
C ALA A 58 -18.13 -12.40 7.37
N LEU A 59 -16.93 -12.47 6.79
CA LEU A 59 -15.80 -13.17 7.39
C LEU A 59 -15.29 -12.43 8.64
N ALA A 60 -15.12 -11.13 8.56
CA ALA A 60 -14.71 -10.31 9.70
C ALA A 60 -15.73 -10.37 10.86
N GLY A 61 -17.03 -10.40 10.54
CA GLY A 61 -18.08 -10.54 11.53
C GLY A 61 -18.19 -11.93 12.16
N GLN A 62 -17.88 -12.98 11.39
CA GLN A 62 -17.88 -14.36 11.88
C GLN A 62 -16.60 -14.71 12.66
N PHE A 63 -15.51 -14.08 12.33
CA PHE A 63 -14.20 -14.37 12.90
C PHE A 63 -13.50 -13.08 13.35
N PRO A 64 -14.03 -12.39 14.38
CA PRO A 64 -13.41 -11.15 14.87
C PRO A 64 -11.97 -11.36 15.40
N SER A 65 -11.62 -12.60 15.75
CA SER A 65 -10.29 -13.00 16.17
C SER A 65 -9.23 -12.99 15.05
N PHE A 66 -9.58 -12.69 13.81
CA PHE A 66 -8.58 -12.53 12.74
C PHE A 66 -7.60 -11.38 12.99
N GLN A 67 -8.05 -10.34 13.68
CA GLN A 67 -7.22 -9.18 13.98
C GLN A 67 -6.62 -9.25 15.39
N ASP A 68 -7.30 -9.91 16.30
CA ASP A 68 -6.88 -10.04 17.71
C ASP A 68 -7.33 -11.41 18.25
N PRO A 69 -6.64 -12.49 17.85
CA PRO A 69 -7.03 -13.84 18.29
C PRO A 69 -6.75 -14.00 19.79
N PRO A 70 -7.74 -14.45 20.58
CA PRO A 70 -7.50 -14.77 21.97
C PRO A 70 -6.51 -15.94 22.11
N ALA A 71 -5.68 -15.92 23.13
CA ALA A 71 -4.66 -16.94 23.35
C ALA A 71 -5.22 -18.37 23.46
N THR A 72 -6.50 -18.50 23.82
CA THR A 72 -7.20 -19.77 23.93
C THR A 72 -7.59 -20.40 22.60
N ASP A 73 -7.65 -19.62 21.51
CA ASP A 73 -8.08 -20.11 20.20
C ASP A 73 -7.02 -20.95 19.51
N ILE A 74 -5.79 -20.85 19.96
CA ILE A 74 -4.61 -21.44 19.29
C ILE A 74 -3.82 -22.41 20.15
N ASN A 75 -4.38 -22.86 21.26
CA ASN A 75 -3.71 -23.77 22.22
C ASN A 75 -2.28 -23.34 22.59
N GLY A 76 -2.03 -22.03 22.71
CA GLY A 76 -0.74 -21.46 22.99
C GLY A 76 0.20 -21.33 21.78
N MET A 77 -0.23 -21.71 20.58
CA MET A 77 0.49 -21.41 19.34
C MET A 77 0.05 -20.07 18.76
N PRO A 78 0.98 -19.25 18.26
CA PRO A 78 0.63 -18.06 17.50
C PRO A 78 -0.19 -18.42 16.26
N LEU A 79 -1.12 -17.54 15.86
CA LEU A 79 -1.84 -17.68 14.61
C LEU A 79 -0.83 -17.63 13.45
N PHE A 80 -0.92 -18.59 12.50
CA PHE A 80 0.05 -18.74 11.41
C PHE A 80 -0.46 -18.17 10.07
N TRP A 81 -1.58 -17.47 10.06
CA TRP A 81 -2.15 -16.83 8.89
C TRP A 81 -2.85 -15.52 9.26
N ALA A 82 -2.93 -14.61 8.32
CA ALA A 82 -3.62 -13.34 8.43
C ALA A 82 -4.31 -13.00 7.11
N SER A 83 -5.35 -12.17 7.17
CA SER A 83 -6.05 -11.73 5.98
C SER A 83 -5.73 -10.27 5.66
N PHE A 84 -5.08 -10.00 4.53
CA PHE A 84 -4.93 -8.64 4.02
C PHE A 84 -6.26 -7.91 3.85
N ASN A 85 -7.34 -8.63 3.55
CA ASN A 85 -8.66 -8.03 3.40
C ASN A 85 -9.21 -7.42 4.69
N ASN A 86 -8.73 -7.89 5.85
CA ASN A 86 -9.10 -7.39 7.15
C ASN A 86 -8.07 -6.43 7.75
N ALA A 87 -6.91 -6.27 7.12
CA ALA A 87 -5.90 -5.33 7.56
C ALA A 87 -6.40 -3.88 7.42
N HIS A 88 -5.96 -3.03 8.34
CA HIS A 88 -6.27 -1.61 8.28
C HIS A 88 -5.79 -1.00 6.97
N LYS A 89 -6.63 -0.20 6.33
CA LYS A 89 -6.29 0.54 5.12
C LYS A 89 -6.16 2.03 5.40
N ARG A 90 -5.10 2.60 4.90
CA ARG A 90 -4.91 4.04 4.83
C ARG A 90 -5.25 4.51 3.42
N TYR A 91 -6.17 5.47 3.34
CA TYR A 91 -6.63 6.07 2.09
C TYR A 91 -6.08 7.46 1.94
N GLN A 92 -5.71 7.79 0.71
CA GLN A 92 -5.26 9.12 0.33
C GLN A 92 -5.67 9.44 -1.11
N SER A 93 -5.44 10.66 -1.56
CA SER A 93 -5.94 11.12 -2.87
C SER A 93 -5.42 10.34 -4.08
N GLY A 94 -4.22 9.78 -3.96
CA GLY A 94 -3.57 9.02 -5.05
C GLY A 94 -3.77 7.50 -4.98
N GLY A 95 -4.38 6.97 -3.91
CA GLY A 95 -4.53 5.54 -3.74
C GLY A 95 -4.71 5.09 -2.29
N TRP A 96 -4.33 3.85 -2.01
CA TRP A 96 -4.38 3.30 -0.66
C TRP A 96 -3.27 2.27 -0.42
N ALA A 97 -2.97 2.06 0.86
CA ALA A 97 -2.11 0.99 1.33
C ALA A 97 -2.73 0.28 2.53
N ARG A 98 -2.45 -0.99 2.67
CA ARG A 98 -2.71 -1.79 3.87
C ARG A 98 -1.51 -2.66 4.14
N GLU A 99 -1.22 -2.88 5.42
CA GLU A 99 -0.05 -3.62 5.84
C GLU A 99 -0.41 -4.71 6.86
N VAL A 100 0.40 -5.75 6.89
CA VAL A 100 0.42 -6.78 7.92
C VAL A 100 1.84 -6.91 8.41
N THR A 101 2.04 -6.58 9.68
CA THR A 101 3.33 -6.57 10.35
C THR A 101 3.36 -7.60 11.49
N GLN A 102 4.48 -7.71 12.17
CA GLN A 102 4.58 -8.53 13.39
C GLN A 102 3.57 -8.09 14.47
N ALA A 103 3.14 -6.82 14.49
CA ALA A 103 2.13 -6.36 15.42
C ALA A 103 0.74 -6.98 15.17
N ASP A 104 0.44 -7.27 13.90
CA ASP A 104 -0.82 -7.88 13.46
C ASP A 104 -0.70 -9.39 13.35
N PHE A 105 0.50 -9.88 13.09
CA PHE A 105 0.80 -11.27 12.78
C PHE A 105 2.09 -11.69 13.51
N ALA A 106 1.98 -12.03 14.78
CA ALA A 106 3.07 -12.15 15.74
C ALA A 106 4.22 -13.08 15.33
N ILE A 107 3.94 -14.13 14.56
CA ILE A 107 5.00 -15.06 14.09
C ILE A 107 5.78 -14.54 12.88
N SER A 108 5.34 -13.46 12.26
CA SER A 108 6.01 -12.84 11.11
C SER A 108 7.14 -11.92 11.57
N GLU A 109 8.18 -12.52 12.17
CA GLU A 109 9.28 -11.78 12.80
C GLU A 109 10.23 -11.17 11.76
N ASP A 110 10.43 -11.86 10.64
CA ASP A 110 11.41 -11.50 9.62
C ASP A 110 10.80 -10.84 8.38
N ILE A 111 9.49 -10.85 8.25
CA ILE A 111 8.80 -10.34 7.05
C ILE A 111 7.57 -9.52 7.46
N ALA A 112 7.43 -8.33 6.89
CA ALA A 112 6.17 -7.58 6.85
C ALA A 112 5.68 -7.49 5.41
N GLY A 113 4.37 -7.46 5.21
CA GLY A 113 3.75 -7.38 3.89
C GLY A 113 2.92 -6.13 3.74
N VAL A 114 2.93 -5.53 2.56
CA VAL A 114 2.05 -4.42 2.18
C VAL A 114 1.34 -4.77 0.87
N ASN A 115 0.07 -4.48 0.80
CA ASN A 115 -0.67 -4.42 -0.45
C ASN A 115 -1.00 -2.95 -0.71
N MET A 116 -0.51 -2.44 -1.81
CA MET A 116 -0.67 -1.03 -2.19
C MET A 116 -1.35 -0.91 -3.54
N ARG A 117 -2.18 0.13 -3.66
CA ARG A 117 -2.79 0.53 -4.90
C ARG A 117 -2.59 2.00 -5.16
N LEU A 118 -2.08 2.31 -6.32
CA LEU A 118 -1.95 3.68 -6.84
C LEU A 118 -2.97 3.86 -7.97
N GLY A 119 -3.75 4.91 -7.90
CA GLY A 119 -4.61 5.31 -9.02
C GLY A 119 -3.81 5.72 -10.23
N ALA A 120 -4.49 5.93 -11.37
CA ALA A 120 -3.85 6.56 -12.51
C ALA A 120 -3.24 7.90 -12.07
N ASN A 121 -1.92 8.04 -12.28
CA ASN A 121 -1.10 9.17 -11.85
C ASN A 121 -0.92 9.32 -10.33
N GLY A 122 -1.45 8.41 -9.52
CA GLY A 122 -1.20 8.38 -8.08
C GLY A 122 0.28 8.11 -7.80
N ILE A 123 0.86 8.86 -6.88
CA ILE A 123 2.29 8.79 -6.55
C ILE A 123 2.45 8.34 -5.11
N ARG A 124 3.22 7.26 -4.90
CA ARG A 124 3.87 6.99 -3.62
C ARG A 124 5.07 7.90 -3.54
N GLU A 125 5.07 8.78 -2.54
CA GLU A 125 6.02 9.87 -2.36
C GLU A 125 7.48 9.40 -2.43
N LEU A 126 8.40 10.32 -2.75
CA LEU A 126 9.85 10.15 -2.62
C LEU A 126 10.21 9.75 -1.19
N HIS A 127 10.75 8.57 -1.02
CA HIS A 127 11.00 7.99 0.29
C HIS A 127 12.15 6.98 0.26
N TRP A 128 12.58 6.57 1.44
CA TRP A 128 13.48 5.44 1.65
C TRP A 128 13.19 4.79 3.00
N HIS A 129 13.61 3.57 3.18
CA HIS A 129 13.50 2.81 4.42
C HIS A 129 14.72 1.95 4.65
N GLN A 130 14.94 1.52 5.90
CA GLN A 130 16.09 0.70 6.28
C GLN A 130 15.98 -0.76 5.81
N GLN A 131 14.79 -1.20 5.48
CA GLN A 131 14.51 -2.55 5.03
C GLN A 131 14.69 -2.66 3.53
N ALA A 132 15.07 -3.86 3.07
CA ALA A 132 14.94 -4.21 1.67
C ALA A 132 13.45 -4.38 1.32
N GLU A 133 13.08 -3.99 0.10
CA GLU A 133 11.74 -4.16 -0.45
C GLU A 133 11.80 -5.10 -1.65
N TRP A 134 11.02 -6.17 -1.58
CA TRP A 134 10.74 -7.04 -2.71
C TRP A 134 9.27 -6.92 -3.08
N ALA A 135 8.95 -6.70 -4.34
CA ALA A 135 7.57 -6.47 -4.75
C ALA A 135 7.22 -7.13 -6.07
N ILE A 136 5.95 -7.45 -6.24
CA ILE A 136 5.38 -8.00 -7.48
C ILE A 136 4.13 -7.23 -7.88
N MET A 137 4.07 -6.85 -9.16
CA MET A 137 2.88 -6.25 -9.76
C MET A 137 1.77 -7.29 -9.89
N THR A 138 0.62 -7.00 -9.29
CA THR A 138 -0.57 -7.86 -9.36
C THR A 138 -1.58 -7.36 -10.39
N ASP A 139 -1.64 -6.04 -10.62
CA ASP A 139 -2.53 -5.46 -11.64
C ASP A 139 -2.00 -4.10 -12.13
N GLY A 140 -2.26 -3.78 -13.40
CA GLY A 140 -1.96 -2.49 -14.00
C GLY A 140 -0.48 -2.26 -14.32
N ASN A 141 -0.08 -0.97 -14.30
CA ASN A 141 1.27 -0.53 -14.65
C ASN A 141 1.76 0.53 -13.68
N CYS A 142 3.06 0.51 -13.38
CA CYS A 142 3.70 1.43 -12.46
C CYS A 142 5.00 1.96 -13.02
N ARG A 143 5.25 3.25 -12.89
CA ARG A 143 6.58 3.84 -13.10
C ARG A 143 7.33 3.85 -11.79
N ILE A 144 8.52 3.29 -11.81
CA ILE A 144 9.45 3.24 -10.69
C ILE A 144 10.60 4.20 -10.97
N THR A 145 10.94 5.00 -9.98
CA THR A 145 12.18 5.80 -9.98
C THR A 145 13.00 5.42 -8.77
N VAL A 146 14.26 5.11 -8.96
CA VAL A 146 15.17 4.74 -7.88
C VAL A 146 16.53 5.38 -8.09
N LEU A 147 17.21 5.70 -7.00
CA LEU A 147 18.59 6.17 -6.98
C LEU A 147 19.45 5.10 -6.30
N ASP A 148 20.47 4.61 -6.99
CA ASP A 148 21.35 3.58 -6.42
C ASP A 148 22.38 4.16 -5.44
N GLU A 149 23.18 3.30 -4.80
CA GLU A 149 24.19 3.67 -3.81
C GLU A 149 25.30 4.58 -4.37
N LEU A 150 25.46 4.62 -5.68
CA LEU A 150 26.42 5.47 -6.37
C LEU A 150 25.79 6.77 -6.88
N GLY A 151 24.51 7.02 -6.56
CA GLY A 151 23.76 8.18 -7.03
C GLY A 151 23.34 8.09 -8.50
N ARG A 152 23.29 6.89 -9.08
CA ARG A 152 22.84 6.69 -10.46
C ARG A 152 21.33 6.50 -10.50
N PRO A 153 20.62 7.30 -11.28
CA PRO A 153 19.17 7.18 -11.37
C PRO A 153 18.76 6.07 -12.35
N GLU A 154 17.69 5.37 -12.00
CA GLU A 154 16.99 4.45 -12.90
C GLU A 154 15.50 4.80 -12.92
N VAL A 155 14.90 4.79 -14.09
CA VAL A 155 13.45 4.95 -14.28
C VAL A 155 12.96 3.84 -15.20
N ALA A 156 11.99 3.06 -14.73
CA ALA A 156 11.43 1.94 -15.45
C ALA A 156 9.90 1.90 -15.31
N ASP A 157 9.22 1.43 -16.36
CA ASP A 157 7.82 1.08 -16.30
C ASP A 157 7.69 -0.44 -16.14
N VAL A 158 7.01 -0.86 -15.08
CA VAL A 158 6.71 -2.25 -14.76
C VAL A 158 5.21 -2.51 -14.89
N LYS A 159 4.85 -3.73 -15.21
CA LYS A 159 3.47 -4.17 -15.47
C LYS A 159 3.14 -5.44 -14.70
N THR A 160 1.89 -5.82 -14.71
CA THR A 160 1.41 -7.07 -14.09
C THR A 160 2.32 -8.26 -14.43
N GLY A 161 2.80 -8.94 -13.38
CA GLY A 161 3.73 -10.06 -13.43
C GLY A 161 5.21 -9.67 -13.32
N ASP A 162 5.56 -8.40 -13.49
CA ASP A 162 6.93 -7.93 -13.26
C ASP A 162 7.19 -7.79 -11.76
N LEU A 163 8.44 -7.85 -11.37
CA LEU A 163 8.89 -7.66 -9.99
C LEU A 163 10.02 -6.64 -9.93
N TRP A 164 10.20 -6.04 -8.75
CA TRP A 164 11.36 -5.22 -8.43
C TRP A 164 11.94 -5.54 -7.06
N TYR A 165 13.15 -5.11 -6.86
CA TYR A 165 13.84 -5.20 -5.59
C TYR A 165 14.58 -3.90 -5.31
N PHE A 166 14.30 -3.30 -4.16
CA PHE A 166 15.06 -2.16 -3.65
C PHE A 166 15.93 -2.63 -2.48
N PRO A 167 17.26 -2.58 -2.61
CA PRO A 167 18.16 -2.73 -1.49
C PRO A 167 17.85 -1.76 -0.34
N PRO A 168 18.23 -2.06 0.90
CA PRO A 168 18.05 -1.18 2.04
C PRO A 168 18.58 0.23 1.81
N GLY A 169 17.79 1.25 2.15
CA GLY A 169 18.22 2.65 2.13
C GLY A 169 18.16 3.35 0.76
N LEU A 170 17.78 2.68 -0.32
CA LEU A 170 17.71 3.33 -1.62
C LEU A 170 16.49 4.27 -1.73
N PRO A 171 16.70 5.56 -2.05
CA PRO A 171 15.61 6.49 -2.31
C PRO A 171 14.85 6.08 -3.57
N HIS A 172 13.53 6.05 -3.48
CA HIS A 172 12.67 5.68 -4.60
C HIS A 172 11.29 6.34 -4.54
N SER A 173 10.56 6.23 -5.62
CA SER A 173 9.16 6.59 -5.74
C SER A 173 8.45 5.71 -6.75
N LEU A 174 7.15 5.59 -6.61
CA LEU A 174 6.31 4.79 -7.50
C LEU A 174 5.13 5.64 -7.99
N GLN A 175 4.76 5.50 -9.26
CA GLN A 175 3.63 6.22 -9.83
C GLN A 175 2.77 5.26 -10.65
N GLY A 176 1.49 5.17 -10.29
CA GLY A 176 0.51 4.41 -11.06
C GLY A 176 0.32 5.02 -12.45
N LEU A 177 0.39 4.22 -13.52
CA LEU A 177 0.21 4.67 -14.88
C LEU A 177 -1.24 4.50 -15.36
N GLY A 178 -1.67 5.37 -16.26
CA GLY A 178 -3.00 5.28 -16.84
C GLY A 178 -3.20 4.01 -17.71
N PRO A 179 -4.46 3.62 -17.97
CA PRO A 179 -5.67 4.27 -17.47
C PRO A 179 -6.10 3.85 -16.06
N ASP A 180 -5.66 2.68 -15.56
CA ASP A 180 -6.22 2.04 -14.38
C ASP A 180 -5.30 2.13 -13.14
N GLY A 181 -4.08 2.66 -13.29
CA GLY A 181 -3.11 2.71 -12.19
C GLY A 181 -2.38 1.38 -11.99
N ALA A 182 -2.04 1.08 -10.75
CA ALA A 182 -1.23 -0.07 -10.37
C ALA A 182 -1.68 -0.68 -9.05
N GLU A 183 -1.65 -2.00 -8.95
CA GLU A 183 -1.73 -2.71 -7.68
C GLU A 183 -0.56 -3.68 -7.57
N PHE A 184 0.01 -3.77 -6.38
CA PHE A 184 1.15 -4.62 -6.10
C PHE A 184 1.17 -5.07 -4.64
N VAL A 185 1.86 -6.19 -4.43
CA VAL A 185 2.19 -6.68 -3.10
C VAL A 185 3.70 -6.56 -2.94
N LEU A 186 4.11 -6.04 -1.79
CA LEU A 186 5.51 -5.96 -1.43
C LEU A 186 5.78 -6.61 -0.07
N ALA A 187 7.02 -7.05 0.12
CA ALA A 187 7.51 -7.62 1.35
C ALA A 187 8.79 -6.89 1.78
N PHE A 188 8.82 -6.54 3.05
CA PHE A 188 10.03 -6.06 3.73
C PHE A 188 10.73 -7.22 4.46
N ASP A 189 12.04 -7.18 4.52
CA ASP A 189 12.88 -8.16 5.22
C ASP A 189 12.97 -7.93 6.74
N ASN A 190 11.88 -7.46 7.35
CA ASN A 190 11.75 -7.25 8.78
C ASN A 190 10.28 -7.20 9.16
N GLY A 191 9.83 -8.04 10.06
CA GLY A 191 8.43 -8.10 10.50
C GLY A 191 7.92 -6.82 11.19
N ARG A 192 8.81 -5.96 11.66
CA ARG A 192 8.46 -4.65 12.24
C ARG A 192 8.47 -3.51 11.25
N ALA A 193 8.80 -3.78 9.99
CA ALA A 193 8.76 -2.76 8.96
C ALA A 193 7.31 -2.29 8.75
N THR A 194 7.11 -1.00 8.78
CA THR A 194 5.84 -0.36 8.49
C THR A 194 6.06 0.82 7.56
N GLU A 195 5.02 1.25 6.88
CA GLU A 195 5.08 2.50 6.12
C GLU A 195 5.36 3.71 7.03
N PHE A 196 5.00 3.64 8.31
CA PHE A 196 5.27 4.71 9.28
C PHE A 196 6.74 4.81 9.68
N ASN A 197 7.55 3.79 9.44
CA ASN A 197 9.00 3.82 9.63
C ASN A 197 9.74 4.26 8.36
N THR A 198 9.01 4.71 7.37
CA THR A 198 9.55 5.24 6.11
C THR A 198 9.95 6.69 6.28
N LEU A 199 11.12 7.05 5.77
CA LEU A 199 11.62 8.42 5.75
C LEU A 199 11.22 9.09 4.43
N MET A 200 10.40 10.12 4.50
CA MET A 200 9.94 10.86 3.32
C MET A 200 10.75 12.12 3.12
N LEU A 201 11.03 12.41 1.85
CA LEU A 201 11.82 13.58 1.49
C LEU A 201 11.14 14.89 1.92
N THR A 202 9.84 15.00 1.72
CA THR A 202 9.10 16.22 2.10
C THR A 202 9.13 16.45 3.61
N ASP A 203 8.98 15.40 4.41
CA ASP A 203 9.06 15.46 5.86
C ASP A 203 10.44 15.93 6.34
N TRP A 204 11.50 15.37 5.76
CA TRP A 204 12.86 15.83 6.06
C TRP A 204 13.07 17.30 5.70
N LEU A 205 12.64 17.72 4.51
CA LEU A 205 12.77 19.11 4.07
C LEU A 205 11.93 20.07 4.95
N ALA A 206 10.70 19.67 5.31
CA ALA A 206 9.83 20.49 6.16
C ALA A 206 10.39 20.72 7.57
N HIS A 207 11.18 19.78 8.09
CA HIS A 207 11.81 19.84 9.42
C HIS A 207 13.29 20.24 9.40
N THR A 208 13.81 20.67 8.23
CA THR A 208 15.17 21.19 8.11
C THR A 208 15.15 22.73 8.14
N PRO A 209 16.05 23.40 8.88
CA PRO A 209 16.13 24.86 8.90
C PRO A 209 16.22 25.45 7.49
N PRO A 210 15.42 26.49 7.16
CA PRO A 210 15.37 27.05 5.81
C PRO A 210 16.69 27.59 5.27
N ASP A 211 17.57 28.08 6.13
CA ASP A 211 18.91 28.55 5.76
C ASP A 211 19.83 27.41 5.35
N VAL A 212 19.69 26.22 5.97
CA VAL A 212 20.41 25.01 5.57
C VAL A 212 19.94 24.52 4.21
N LEU A 213 18.62 24.55 3.96
CA LEU A 213 18.06 24.21 2.67
C LEU A 213 18.54 25.17 1.58
N ALA A 214 18.45 26.48 1.86
CA ALA A 214 18.89 27.52 0.93
C ALA A 214 20.37 27.35 0.56
N ALA A 215 21.24 27.10 1.52
CA ALA A 215 22.65 26.85 1.29
C ALA A 215 22.90 25.54 0.51
N SER A 216 22.16 24.47 0.85
CA SER A 216 22.33 23.16 0.22
C SER A 216 21.90 23.15 -1.26
N PHE A 217 20.83 23.88 -1.58
CA PHE A 217 20.28 23.92 -2.94
C PHE A 217 20.75 25.13 -3.75
N GLY A 218 21.38 26.12 -3.14
CA GLY A 218 21.84 27.34 -3.82
C GLY A 218 20.68 28.24 -4.28
N VAL A 219 19.57 28.25 -3.53
CA VAL A 219 18.36 29.03 -3.83
C VAL A 219 17.94 29.86 -2.61
N PRO A 220 17.13 30.92 -2.78
CA PRO A 220 16.57 31.66 -1.65
C PRO A 220 15.73 30.78 -0.72
N ALA A 221 15.74 31.05 0.59
CA ALA A 221 15.03 30.27 1.60
C ALA A 221 13.52 30.22 1.37
N ASP A 222 12.93 31.25 0.77
CA ASP A 222 11.50 31.30 0.45
C ASP A 222 11.08 30.31 -0.66
N ALA A 223 12.02 29.73 -1.39
CA ALA A 223 11.75 28.63 -2.33
C ALA A 223 11.14 27.41 -1.63
N PHE A 224 11.38 27.25 -0.35
CA PHE A 224 10.92 26.12 0.45
C PHE A 224 9.63 26.41 1.25
N LYS A 225 9.06 27.59 1.15
CA LYS A 225 7.88 28.01 1.93
C LYS A 225 6.61 27.19 1.72
N ASN A 226 6.52 26.46 0.60
CA ASN A 226 5.37 25.65 0.22
C ASN A 226 5.62 24.14 0.39
N ILE A 227 6.68 23.75 1.08
CA ILE A 227 6.88 22.33 1.41
C ILE A 227 5.72 21.91 2.31
N PRO A 228 5.01 20.80 1.99
CA PRO A 228 3.95 20.28 2.83
C PRO A 228 4.46 19.94 4.23
N LEU A 229 3.70 20.32 5.26
CA LEU A 229 3.99 19.95 6.65
C LEU A 229 3.36 18.63 7.03
N ASP A 230 2.35 18.20 6.27
CA ASP A 230 1.68 16.92 6.46
C ASP A 230 2.34 15.84 5.59
N ASN A 231 2.37 14.62 6.09
CA ASN A 231 2.85 13.47 5.36
C ASN A 231 1.92 13.15 4.19
N LEU A 232 2.43 13.26 2.98
CA LEU A 232 1.63 13.03 1.78
C LEU A 232 1.39 11.55 1.49
N TRP A 233 2.36 10.69 1.80
CA TRP A 233 2.36 9.24 1.57
C TRP A 233 2.02 8.84 0.14
N ILE A 234 0.74 8.94 -0.23
CA ILE A 234 0.20 8.64 -1.56
C ILE A 234 -0.69 9.81 -1.99
N PHE A 235 -0.32 10.50 -3.03
CA PHE A 235 -1.05 11.67 -3.50
C PHE A 235 -1.29 11.63 -5.00
N GLN A 236 -2.27 12.41 -5.47
CA GLN A 236 -2.58 12.51 -6.89
C GLN A 236 -1.57 13.41 -7.59
N GLY A 237 -0.91 12.87 -8.61
CA GLY A 237 -0.02 13.57 -9.52
C GLY A 237 -0.63 13.80 -10.91
N GLU A 238 0.22 14.23 -11.83
CA GLU A 238 -0.12 14.41 -13.25
C GLU A 238 0.41 13.22 -14.06
N ASP A 239 -0.05 13.10 -15.33
CA ASP A 239 0.45 12.10 -16.26
C ASP A 239 1.97 12.27 -16.46
N PRO A 240 2.79 11.26 -16.14
CA PRO A 240 4.24 11.37 -16.25
C PRO A 240 4.75 11.36 -17.70
N GLY A 241 3.90 11.21 -18.67
CA GLY A 241 4.28 11.15 -20.08
C GLY A 241 5.13 9.92 -20.43
N PRO A 242 5.77 9.93 -21.62
CA PRO A 242 6.53 8.79 -22.11
C PRO A 242 7.77 8.47 -21.25
N LEU A 243 8.02 7.17 -20.99
CA LEU A 243 9.19 6.68 -20.24
C LEU A 243 10.52 7.27 -20.73
N ALA A 244 10.74 7.31 -22.04
CA ALA A 244 11.97 7.85 -22.61
C ALA A 244 12.22 9.34 -22.28
N ALA A 245 11.15 10.11 -22.02
CA ALA A 245 11.29 11.50 -21.57
C ALA A 245 11.75 11.56 -20.12
N ALA A 246 11.17 10.74 -19.26
CA ALA A 246 11.57 10.62 -17.85
C ALA A 246 13.03 10.15 -17.72
N GLN A 247 13.43 9.13 -18.48
CA GLN A 247 14.80 8.63 -18.50
C GLN A 247 15.80 9.70 -18.92
N ARG A 248 15.50 10.49 -19.95
CA ARG A 248 16.35 11.62 -20.34
C ARG A 248 16.43 12.71 -19.27
N ALA A 249 15.31 13.00 -18.60
CA ALA A 249 15.27 14.03 -17.57
C ALA A 249 16.16 13.72 -16.38
N VAL A 250 16.26 12.46 -15.95
CA VAL A 250 17.13 12.06 -14.83
C VAL A 250 18.60 11.97 -15.23
N GLN A 251 18.92 11.71 -16.49
CA GLN A 251 20.31 11.70 -16.99
C GLN A 251 20.85 13.12 -17.25
N SER A 252 19.96 14.07 -17.50
CA SER A 252 20.31 15.47 -17.75
C SER A 252 19.33 16.37 -17.02
N PRO A 253 19.44 16.51 -15.69
CA PRO A 253 18.53 17.33 -14.90
C PRO A 253 18.45 18.75 -15.44
N ALA A 254 17.24 19.27 -15.65
CA ALA A 254 17.02 20.62 -16.12
C ALA A 254 17.64 21.62 -15.13
N GLY A 255 18.51 22.51 -15.64
CA GLY A 255 19.14 23.56 -14.86
C GLY A 255 20.48 23.18 -14.22
N ALA A 256 21.05 22.01 -14.53
CA ALA A 256 22.47 21.82 -14.28
C ALA A 256 23.22 22.84 -15.15
N PRO A 257 23.76 23.96 -14.62
CA PRO A 257 24.74 24.74 -15.37
C PRO A 257 25.85 23.77 -15.68
N GLY A 258 26.38 23.74 -16.91
CA GLY A 258 27.40 22.82 -17.36
C GLY A 258 28.47 22.64 -16.27
N GLY A 259 28.15 21.77 -15.33
CA GLY A 259 28.82 21.67 -14.03
C GLY A 259 30.04 20.81 -14.20
N THR A 260 31.17 21.43 -14.05
CA THR A 260 32.37 20.76 -13.53
C THR A 260 31.92 19.89 -12.34
N ALA A 261 32.14 18.58 -12.47
CA ALA A 261 31.96 17.63 -11.39
C ALA A 261 32.55 18.22 -10.10
N ARG A 262 31.75 18.26 -9.03
CA ARG A 262 32.28 18.53 -7.70
C ARG A 262 33.23 17.38 -7.38
N GLN A 263 34.51 17.70 -7.30
CA GLN A 263 35.57 16.81 -6.78
C GLN A 263 35.38 16.63 -5.28
#